data_b30db8cae02ce1eea07de9de9a42925a
#
_entry.id   b30db8cae02ce1eea07de9de9a42925a
#
_cell.length_a   1.000
_cell.length_b   1.000
_cell.length_c   1.000
_cell.angle_alpha   90.00
_cell.angle_beta   90.00
_cell.angle_gamma   90.00
#
_symmetry.space_group_name_H-M   'P 1'
#
loop_
_entity.id
_entity.type
_entity.pdbx_description
1 polymer ?
#
loop_
_entity_poly.entity_id
_entity_poly.type
_entity_poly.pdbx_seq_one_letter_code
_entity_poly.pdbx_strand_id
1 'polypeptide(L)'
;MSRAVAINVAANTNLPGRRGPVFPDGRFVYVPIPEREPTSEPVPTYADLGLAGHVPDDAASLPVHLDPEFAGVLGREAYTYGDPHGVKAGPLSDLAPGDSLLFYATLTVADGPDGAPEADAADRVDWLPPDWGAFLIGEFRVATVLSGEEYRAAGPATRARFASNAHARRETFDAAVLVGGDPDGSRLFDRAVPLSTAAAGADANRLVTELSADSGKGPWWRRVLRYDADATAELRELIDSRPGEWLG
;
A
#
# COMPACT_ATOMS: atom_id res chain seq x y z
N MET A 1 -18.62 9.55 12.21
CA MET A 1 -18.41 9.13 10.81
C MET A 1 -16.91 8.93 10.64
N SER A 2 -16.50 7.83 10.01
CA SER A 2 -15.07 7.50 9.87
C SER A 2 -14.45 8.28 8.72
N ARG A 3 -13.24 8.79 8.91
CA ARG A 3 -12.40 9.43 7.88
C ARG A 3 -11.38 8.43 7.34
N ALA A 4 -10.71 8.79 6.25
CA ALA A 4 -9.62 7.98 5.73
C ALA A 4 -8.34 8.80 5.46
N VAL A 5 -7.21 8.12 5.58
CA VAL A 5 -5.90 8.60 5.16
C VAL A 5 -5.33 7.60 4.19
N ALA A 6 -4.87 8.03 3.01
CA ALA A 6 -4.17 7.18 2.07
C ALA A 6 -2.69 7.55 1.95
N ILE A 7 -1.84 6.53 1.96
CA ILE A 7 -0.39 6.67 1.89
C ILE A 7 0.22 5.82 0.78
N ASN A 8 1.29 6.34 0.17
CA ASN A 8 2.06 5.57 -0.80
C ASN A 8 2.95 4.56 -0.10
N VAL A 9 2.91 3.32 -0.61
CA VAL A 9 3.68 2.17 -0.15
C VAL A 9 4.20 1.36 -1.36
N ALA A 10 4.85 0.23 -1.09
CA ALA A 10 5.33 -0.74 -2.07
C ALA A 10 6.52 -0.28 -2.95
N ALA A 11 7.02 -1.23 -3.71
CA ALA A 11 8.15 -1.07 -4.62
C ALA A 11 7.89 -0.03 -5.71
N ASN A 12 8.94 0.64 -6.14
CA ASN A 12 8.89 1.63 -7.21
C ASN A 12 10.21 1.67 -8.00
N THR A 13 10.30 2.54 -9.00
CA THR A 13 11.50 2.67 -9.84
C THR A 13 12.76 3.16 -9.13
N ASN A 14 12.63 3.69 -7.91
CA ASN A 14 13.80 4.06 -7.10
C ASN A 14 14.23 2.89 -6.20
N LEU A 15 13.26 2.03 -5.78
CA LEU A 15 13.53 0.99 -4.80
C LEU A 15 12.48 -0.14 -4.89
N PRO A 16 12.84 -1.33 -5.29
CA PRO A 16 14.17 -1.84 -5.70
C PRO A 16 14.55 -1.53 -7.17
N GLY A 17 13.80 -0.73 -7.90
CA GLY A 17 14.07 -0.38 -9.29
C GLY A 17 12.95 -0.77 -10.25
N ARG A 18 11.92 -1.48 -9.76
CA ARG A 18 10.76 -1.92 -10.54
C ARG A 18 9.49 -1.77 -9.72
N ARG A 19 8.39 -1.43 -10.36
CA ARG A 19 7.04 -1.43 -9.76
C ARG A 19 6.43 -2.81 -9.90
N GLY A 20 5.53 -3.18 -8.98
CA GLY A 20 4.68 -4.36 -9.18
C GLY A 20 3.77 -4.19 -10.40
N PRO A 21 3.35 -5.28 -11.05
CA PRO A 21 2.43 -5.21 -12.19
C PRO A 21 0.98 -5.02 -11.74
N VAL A 22 0.18 -4.37 -12.61
CA VAL A 22 -1.28 -4.41 -12.62
C VAL A 22 -1.75 -4.93 -13.97
N PHE A 23 -2.78 -5.79 -13.97
CA PHE A 23 -3.28 -6.49 -15.14
C PHE A 23 -4.62 -5.92 -15.63
N PRO A 24 -5.05 -6.19 -16.88
CA PRO A 24 -6.30 -5.69 -17.44
C PRO A 24 -7.56 -6.03 -16.64
N ASP A 25 -7.57 -7.15 -15.92
CA ASP A 25 -8.67 -7.55 -15.03
C ASP A 25 -8.64 -6.88 -13.64
N GLY A 26 -7.67 -6.01 -13.40
CA GLY A 26 -7.47 -5.28 -12.14
C GLY A 26 -6.61 -6.02 -11.12
N ARG A 27 -6.33 -7.31 -11.29
CA ARG A 27 -5.38 -8.00 -10.41
C ARG A 27 -4.01 -7.35 -10.47
N PHE A 28 -3.26 -7.49 -9.41
CA PHE A 28 -1.92 -6.91 -9.29
C PHE A 28 -1.02 -7.78 -8.41
N VAL A 29 0.26 -7.51 -8.43
CA VAL A 29 1.21 -8.12 -7.51
C VAL A 29 1.71 -7.07 -6.53
N TYR A 30 1.47 -7.32 -5.23
CA TYR A 30 2.04 -6.51 -4.17
C TYR A 30 3.51 -6.87 -4.00
N VAL A 31 4.39 -5.92 -4.33
CA VAL A 31 5.84 -6.05 -4.16
C VAL A 31 6.29 -5.04 -3.11
N PRO A 32 6.68 -5.46 -1.90
CA PRO A 32 7.20 -4.57 -0.87
C PRO A 32 8.56 -3.97 -1.25
N ILE A 33 9.01 -2.95 -0.52
CA ILE A 33 10.38 -2.42 -0.68
C ILE A 33 11.40 -3.35 0.00
N PRO A 34 12.70 -3.28 -0.35
CA PRO A 34 13.73 -4.03 0.36
C PRO A 34 13.96 -3.48 1.77
N GLU A 35 14.23 -4.39 2.72
CA GLU A 35 14.71 -4.01 4.05
C GLU A 35 16.18 -3.59 3.96
N ARG A 36 16.51 -2.47 4.57
CA ARG A 36 17.86 -1.90 4.55
C ARG A 36 18.51 -1.81 5.91
N GLU A 37 17.70 -1.89 6.95
CA GLU A 37 18.17 -1.81 8.32
C GLU A 37 18.43 -3.20 8.89
N PRO A 38 19.41 -3.36 9.78
CA PRO A 38 19.65 -4.61 10.47
C PRO A 38 18.41 -5.08 11.24
N THR A 39 18.10 -6.37 11.13
CA THR A 39 16.97 -7.01 11.82
C THR A 39 17.46 -8.00 12.86
N SER A 40 16.73 -8.12 13.99
CA SER A 40 17.07 -9.01 15.10
C SER A 40 17.06 -10.49 14.69
N GLU A 41 16.26 -10.83 13.67
CA GLU A 41 16.17 -12.15 13.06
C GLU A 41 16.16 -12.01 11.54
N PRO A 42 16.60 -13.03 10.79
CA PRO A 42 16.52 -13.00 9.33
C PRO A 42 15.08 -12.77 8.85
N VAL A 43 14.94 -11.94 7.83
CA VAL A 43 13.67 -11.72 7.12
C VAL A 43 13.76 -12.35 5.74
N PRO A 44 12.62 -12.77 5.14
CA PRO A 44 12.61 -13.42 3.85
C PRO A 44 13.12 -12.47 2.75
N THR A 45 13.73 -13.06 1.73
CA THR A 45 14.12 -12.37 0.50
C THR A 45 12.97 -12.34 -0.51
N TYR A 46 13.10 -11.56 -1.59
CA TYR A 46 12.12 -11.61 -2.69
C TYR A 46 12.01 -13.01 -3.28
N ALA A 47 13.12 -13.75 -3.40
CA ALA A 47 13.11 -15.13 -3.89
C ALA A 47 12.32 -16.06 -2.96
N ASP A 48 12.51 -15.95 -1.64
CA ASP A 48 11.77 -16.75 -0.64
C ASP A 48 10.27 -16.51 -0.69
N LEU A 49 9.86 -15.29 -1.07
CA LEU A 49 8.46 -14.89 -1.19
C LEU A 49 7.85 -15.17 -2.57
N GLY A 50 8.61 -15.75 -3.51
CA GLY A 50 8.15 -15.98 -4.89
C GLY A 50 8.05 -14.71 -5.75
N LEU A 51 8.71 -13.63 -5.32
CA LEU A 51 8.65 -12.32 -5.98
C LEU A 51 9.86 -12.03 -6.90
N ALA A 52 10.78 -13.00 -7.10
CA ALA A 52 11.99 -12.79 -7.89
C ALA A 52 11.71 -12.28 -9.32
N GLY A 53 10.64 -12.74 -9.99
CA GLY A 53 10.25 -12.28 -11.32
C GLY A 53 9.71 -10.85 -11.39
N HIS A 54 9.42 -10.24 -10.23
CA HIS A 54 8.83 -8.90 -10.12
C HIS A 54 9.81 -7.81 -9.67
N VAL A 55 11.08 -8.18 -9.48
CA VAL A 55 12.17 -7.26 -9.10
C VAL A 55 13.33 -7.42 -10.08
N PRO A 56 14.31 -6.50 -10.13
CA PRO A 56 15.56 -6.72 -10.85
C PRO A 56 16.30 -7.97 -10.35
N ASP A 57 17.02 -8.65 -11.24
CA ASP A 57 17.71 -9.92 -10.91
C ASP A 57 18.66 -9.79 -9.72
N ASP A 58 19.37 -8.66 -9.62
CA ASP A 58 20.30 -8.35 -8.52
C ASP A 58 19.57 -8.04 -7.19
N ALA A 59 18.27 -7.78 -7.23
CA ALA A 59 17.46 -7.55 -6.05
C ALA A 59 16.80 -8.83 -5.50
N ALA A 60 16.74 -9.93 -6.25
CA ALA A 60 16.01 -11.13 -5.87
C ALA A 60 16.45 -11.72 -4.50
N SER A 61 17.72 -11.58 -4.15
CA SER A 61 18.28 -12.03 -2.86
C SER A 61 18.24 -11.00 -1.74
N LEU A 62 17.70 -9.80 -1.97
CA LEU A 62 17.60 -8.79 -0.93
C LEU A 62 16.50 -9.16 0.08
N PRO A 63 16.73 -8.88 1.38
CA PRO A 63 15.70 -9.03 2.40
C PRO A 63 14.55 -8.03 2.16
N VAL A 64 13.33 -8.41 2.53
CA VAL A 64 12.13 -7.65 2.22
C VAL A 64 11.56 -6.96 3.47
N HIS A 65 11.26 -5.68 3.34
CA HIS A 65 10.55 -4.88 4.34
C HIS A 65 9.05 -5.10 4.18
N LEU A 66 8.51 -6.07 4.93
CA LEU A 66 7.09 -6.42 4.89
C LEU A 66 6.25 -5.42 5.70
N ASP A 67 6.06 -4.22 5.14
CA ASP A 67 5.28 -3.14 5.72
C ASP A 67 4.62 -2.31 4.59
N PRO A 68 3.27 -2.23 4.53
CA PRO A 68 2.30 -2.88 5.42
C PRO A 68 2.28 -4.42 5.35
N GLU A 69 1.94 -5.05 6.48
CA GLU A 69 1.57 -6.46 6.54
C GLU A 69 0.07 -6.62 6.28
N PHE A 70 -0.26 -7.59 5.43
CA PHE A 70 -1.64 -8.02 5.21
C PHE A 70 -1.77 -9.50 5.56
N ALA A 71 -2.67 -9.85 6.47
CA ALA A 71 -2.89 -11.25 6.85
C ALA A 71 -3.29 -12.09 5.61
N GLY A 72 -2.68 -13.27 5.48
CA GLY A 72 -2.83 -14.15 4.32
C GLY A 72 -1.96 -13.81 3.11
N VAL A 73 -1.20 -12.71 3.15
CA VAL A 73 -0.34 -12.26 2.06
C VAL A 73 1.13 -12.44 2.45
N LEU A 74 1.93 -13.02 1.56
CA LEU A 74 3.38 -13.23 1.74
C LEU A 74 3.73 -13.89 3.10
N GLY A 75 2.88 -14.82 3.57
CA GLY A 75 3.09 -15.54 4.81
C GLY A 75 2.88 -14.70 6.09
N ARG A 76 2.17 -13.56 5.99
CA ARG A 76 1.86 -12.72 7.16
C ARG A 76 0.52 -13.12 7.78
N GLU A 77 0.39 -12.86 9.10
CA GLU A 77 -0.83 -13.22 9.86
C GLU A 77 -1.49 -12.00 10.51
N ALA A 78 -0.87 -10.83 10.43
CA ALA A 78 -1.33 -9.60 11.05
C ALA A 78 -1.61 -8.50 10.03
N TYR A 79 -2.34 -7.49 10.48
CA TYR A 79 -2.52 -6.22 9.78
C TYR A 79 -1.78 -5.15 10.57
N THR A 80 -0.55 -4.86 10.19
CA THR A 80 0.27 -3.85 10.85
C THR A 80 0.99 -2.95 9.86
N TYR A 81 1.16 -1.69 10.23
CA TYR A 81 1.94 -0.71 9.50
C TYR A 81 2.74 0.15 10.47
N GLY A 82 3.99 0.44 10.13
CA GLY A 82 4.85 1.37 10.86
C GLY A 82 5.38 2.47 9.94
N ASP A 83 5.62 3.66 10.51
CA ASP A 83 6.28 4.72 9.76
C ASP A 83 7.30 5.44 10.66
N PRO A 84 8.58 5.55 10.21
CA PRO A 84 9.63 6.22 10.98
C PRO A 84 9.66 7.74 10.75
N HIS A 85 8.91 8.27 9.76
CA HIS A 85 9.07 9.64 9.28
C HIS A 85 7.89 10.54 9.65
N GLY A 86 8.20 11.72 10.20
CA GLY A 86 7.23 12.71 10.66
C GLY A 86 6.23 13.20 9.60
N VAL A 87 6.52 13.07 8.29
CA VAL A 87 5.60 13.53 7.23
C VAL A 87 4.33 12.68 7.17
N LYS A 88 4.43 11.36 7.31
CA LYS A 88 3.27 10.46 7.40
C LYS A 88 2.80 10.29 8.85
N ALA A 89 3.71 10.26 9.81
CA ALA A 89 3.40 9.98 11.19
C ALA A 89 2.34 10.93 11.78
N GLY A 90 2.38 12.24 11.47
CA GLY A 90 1.36 13.19 11.92
C GLY A 90 -0.06 12.77 11.50
N PRO A 91 -0.37 12.69 10.20
CA PRO A 91 -1.67 12.23 9.72
C PRO A 91 -2.10 10.85 10.22
N LEU A 92 -1.15 9.93 10.42
CA LEU A 92 -1.43 8.59 10.94
C LEU A 92 -1.73 8.59 12.44
N SER A 93 -1.05 9.42 13.20
CA SER A 93 -1.29 9.58 14.65
C SER A 93 -2.66 10.20 14.96
N ASP A 94 -3.23 10.91 13.98
CA ASP A 94 -4.56 11.51 14.08
C ASP A 94 -5.70 10.48 13.85
N LEU A 95 -5.39 9.28 13.34
CA LEU A 95 -6.41 8.25 13.10
C LEU A 95 -6.91 7.66 14.42
N ALA A 96 -8.19 7.32 14.44
CA ALA A 96 -8.86 6.72 15.59
C ALA A 96 -9.42 5.33 15.21
N PRO A 97 -9.70 4.45 16.19
CA PRO A 97 -10.40 3.20 15.93
C PRO A 97 -11.69 3.43 15.13
N GLY A 98 -11.83 2.68 14.04
CA GLY A 98 -12.92 2.83 13.08
C GLY A 98 -12.65 3.74 11.89
N ASP A 99 -11.59 4.54 11.88
CA ASP A 99 -11.10 5.22 10.67
C ASP A 99 -10.48 4.21 9.68
N SER A 100 -10.18 4.65 8.46
CA SER A 100 -9.49 3.84 7.45
C SER A 100 -8.08 4.35 7.18
N LEU A 101 -7.11 3.44 7.18
CA LEU A 101 -5.81 3.65 6.58
C LEU A 101 -5.79 2.93 5.23
N LEU A 102 -5.75 3.69 4.15
CA LEU A 102 -5.69 3.19 2.78
C LEU A 102 -4.24 3.17 2.30
N PHE A 103 -3.91 2.14 1.55
CA PHE A 103 -2.61 1.99 0.93
C PHE A 103 -2.72 2.12 -0.57
N TYR A 104 -1.85 2.92 -1.18
CA TYR A 104 -1.75 3.00 -2.63
C TYR A 104 -0.32 2.77 -3.09
N ALA A 105 -0.17 2.23 -4.29
CA ALA A 105 1.11 1.95 -4.91
C ALA A 105 1.15 2.51 -6.33
N THR A 106 2.36 2.80 -6.82
CA THR A 106 2.54 2.98 -8.25
C THR A 106 2.82 1.61 -8.87
N LEU A 107 1.99 1.21 -9.84
CA LEU A 107 2.07 -0.08 -10.52
C LEU A 107 2.39 0.12 -12.00
N THR A 108 3.08 -0.85 -12.62
CA THR A 108 3.32 -0.90 -14.06
C THR A 108 2.20 -1.69 -14.71
N VAL A 109 1.62 -1.18 -15.80
CA VAL A 109 0.61 -1.91 -16.56
C VAL A 109 1.29 -3.07 -17.32
N ALA A 110 0.75 -4.26 -17.16
CA ALA A 110 1.24 -5.50 -17.78
C ALA A 110 0.14 -6.17 -18.59
N ASP A 111 0.51 -6.82 -19.69
CA ASP A 111 -0.45 -7.36 -20.65
C ASP A 111 -1.19 -8.62 -20.16
N GLY A 112 -0.68 -9.31 -19.15
CA GLY A 112 -1.34 -10.49 -18.57
C GLY A 112 -0.48 -11.16 -17.49
N PRO A 113 -1.08 -11.98 -16.60
CA PRO A 113 -0.40 -12.59 -15.46
C PRO A 113 0.71 -13.57 -15.85
N ASP A 114 0.69 -14.12 -17.07
CA ASP A 114 1.62 -15.15 -17.55
C ASP A 114 2.63 -14.63 -18.59
N GLY A 115 2.77 -13.30 -18.75
CA GLY A 115 3.65 -12.75 -19.79
C GLY A 115 3.21 -13.14 -21.21
N ALA A 116 1.92 -13.44 -21.40
CA ALA A 116 1.36 -13.70 -22.71
C ALA A 116 1.58 -12.48 -23.61
N PRO A 117 2.03 -12.69 -24.87
CA PRO A 117 2.37 -11.59 -25.77
C PRO A 117 1.15 -10.72 -26.03
N GLU A 118 1.44 -9.43 -26.13
CA GLU A 118 0.56 -8.33 -26.53
C GLU A 118 -0.84 -8.77 -27.01
N ALA A 119 -1.83 -8.58 -26.18
CA ALA A 119 -3.17 -8.34 -26.69
C ALA A 119 -3.05 -7.17 -27.67
N ASP A 120 -3.57 -7.31 -28.86
CA ASP A 120 -3.64 -6.22 -29.84
C ASP A 120 -4.10 -4.95 -29.15
N ALA A 121 -3.63 -3.78 -29.60
CA ALA A 121 -3.99 -2.47 -29.02
C ALA A 121 -5.52 -2.27 -28.86
N ALA A 122 -6.34 -3.11 -29.49
CA ALA A 122 -7.78 -3.20 -29.36
C ALA A 122 -8.28 -3.83 -28.03
N ASP A 123 -7.42 -4.54 -27.28
CA ASP A 123 -7.77 -5.19 -26.00
C ASP A 123 -7.32 -4.37 -24.76
N ARG A 124 -6.78 -3.16 -24.98
CA ARG A 124 -6.51 -2.22 -23.89
C ARG A 124 -7.81 -1.81 -23.23
N VAL A 125 -7.92 -2.09 -21.95
CA VAL A 125 -9.09 -1.67 -21.17
C VAL A 125 -9.07 -0.16 -20.91
N ASP A 126 -10.20 0.48 -21.06
CA ASP A 126 -10.35 1.94 -21.04
C ASP A 126 -10.00 2.60 -19.70
N TRP A 127 -9.81 1.82 -18.63
CA TRP A 127 -9.56 2.34 -17.28
C TRP A 127 -8.07 2.33 -16.87
N LEU A 128 -7.18 1.62 -17.58
CA LEU A 128 -5.75 1.58 -17.29
C LEU A 128 -4.98 2.68 -18.02
N PRO A 129 -4.05 3.36 -17.34
CA PRO A 129 -3.09 4.23 -18.01
C PRO A 129 -2.16 3.45 -18.94
N PRO A 130 -1.46 4.12 -19.89
CA PRO A 130 -0.67 3.43 -20.92
C PRO A 130 0.48 2.57 -20.38
N ASP A 131 1.22 3.05 -19.40
CA ASP A 131 2.46 2.41 -18.94
C ASP A 131 2.46 2.11 -17.43
N TRP A 132 1.98 3.05 -16.63
CA TRP A 132 1.95 2.95 -15.17
C TRP A 132 0.92 3.92 -14.58
N GLY A 133 0.52 3.68 -13.35
CA GLY A 133 -0.35 4.57 -12.59
C GLY A 133 -0.23 4.36 -11.09
N ALA A 134 -0.92 5.21 -10.33
CA ALA A 134 -1.13 5.02 -8.91
C ALA A 134 -2.51 4.39 -8.67
N PHE A 135 -2.56 3.43 -7.76
CA PHE A 135 -3.75 2.63 -7.48
C PHE A 135 -3.88 2.36 -5.99
N LEU A 136 -5.09 2.42 -5.45
CA LEU A 136 -5.36 1.85 -4.14
C LEU A 136 -5.22 0.33 -4.23
N ILE A 137 -4.53 -0.24 -3.24
CA ILE A 137 -4.21 -1.68 -3.22
C ILE A 137 -4.69 -2.38 -1.95
N GLY A 138 -5.08 -1.66 -0.92
CA GLY A 138 -5.53 -2.26 0.34
C GLY A 138 -5.95 -1.23 1.36
N GLU A 139 -6.54 -1.73 2.44
CA GLU A 139 -7.01 -0.93 3.56
C GLU A 139 -6.81 -1.63 4.89
N PHE A 140 -6.61 -0.83 5.94
CA PHE A 140 -6.84 -1.24 7.31
C PHE A 140 -8.02 -0.46 7.88
N ARG A 141 -8.99 -1.16 8.44
CA ARG A 141 -9.89 -0.61 9.42
C ARG A 141 -9.09 -0.42 10.69
N VAL A 142 -8.83 0.80 11.09
CA VAL A 142 -7.96 1.10 12.23
C VAL A 142 -8.55 0.53 13.52
N ALA A 143 -7.80 -0.33 14.19
CA ALA A 143 -8.14 -0.85 15.52
C ALA A 143 -7.29 -0.18 16.61
N THR A 144 -6.04 0.17 16.30
CA THR A 144 -5.08 0.72 17.26
C THR A 144 -4.10 1.63 16.53
N VAL A 145 -3.78 2.76 17.14
CA VAL A 145 -2.67 3.62 16.76
C VAL A 145 -1.80 3.83 17.99
N LEU A 146 -0.49 3.68 17.85
CA LEU A 146 0.48 3.88 18.91
C LEU A 146 1.62 4.77 18.39
N SER A 147 1.99 5.76 19.17
CA SER A 147 3.29 6.40 18.99
C SER A 147 4.42 5.42 19.30
N GLY A 148 5.62 5.69 18.77
CA GLY A 148 6.78 4.87 19.09
C GLY A 148 7.12 4.83 20.59
N GLU A 149 6.80 5.89 21.34
CA GLU A 149 6.95 5.94 22.78
C GLU A 149 5.95 5.03 23.49
N GLU A 150 4.66 5.13 23.13
CA GLU A 150 3.61 4.25 23.67
C GLU A 150 3.90 2.78 23.40
N TYR A 151 4.39 2.44 22.20
CA TYR A 151 4.79 1.07 21.89
C TYR A 151 5.93 0.58 22.78
N ARG A 152 6.97 1.38 23.00
CA ARG A 152 8.08 1.02 23.90
C ARG A 152 7.62 0.82 25.34
N ALA A 153 6.64 1.59 25.80
CA ALA A 153 6.05 1.48 27.12
C ALA A 153 4.98 0.38 27.24
N ALA A 154 4.51 -0.18 26.09
CA ALA A 154 3.41 -1.13 26.07
C ALA A 154 3.74 -2.45 26.74
N GLY A 155 2.72 -3.10 27.29
CA GLY A 155 2.81 -4.45 27.85
C GLY A 155 2.99 -5.55 26.78
N PRO A 156 3.32 -6.78 27.24
CA PRO A 156 3.65 -7.90 26.32
C PRO A 156 2.55 -8.20 25.30
N ALA A 157 1.29 -8.15 25.67
CA ALA A 157 0.17 -8.43 24.79
C ALA A 157 0.08 -7.45 23.60
N THR A 158 0.27 -6.16 23.86
CA THR A 158 0.30 -5.14 22.82
C THR A 158 1.52 -5.29 21.92
N ARG A 159 2.69 -5.56 22.48
CA ARG A 159 3.91 -5.81 21.69
C ARG A 159 3.79 -7.03 20.81
N ALA A 160 3.17 -8.11 21.28
CA ALA A 160 2.95 -9.33 20.52
C ALA A 160 2.13 -9.08 19.24
N ARG A 161 1.17 -8.15 19.27
CA ARG A 161 0.38 -7.78 18.06
C ARG A 161 1.21 -7.17 16.93
N PHE A 162 2.33 -6.55 17.26
CA PHE A 162 3.24 -5.91 16.31
C PHE A 162 4.58 -6.65 16.15
N ALA A 163 4.71 -7.85 16.73
CA ALA A 163 5.98 -8.56 16.75
C ALA A 163 6.50 -8.94 15.35
N SER A 164 5.59 -9.09 14.38
CA SER A 164 5.92 -9.37 12.97
C SER A 164 6.17 -8.11 12.14
N ASN A 165 5.78 -6.92 12.61
CA ASN A 165 5.97 -5.68 11.88
C ASN A 165 7.45 -5.42 11.59
N ALA A 166 7.77 -4.96 10.37
CA ALA A 166 9.14 -4.77 9.93
C ALA A 166 9.95 -3.84 10.86
N HIS A 167 9.36 -2.73 11.32
CA HIS A 167 10.03 -1.80 12.25
C HIS A 167 10.25 -2.39 13.65
N ALA A 168 9.32 -3.23 14.12
CA ALA A 168 9.46 -3.92 15.42
C ALA A 168 10.53 -5.02 15.40
N ARG A 169 10.85 -5.56 14.21
CA ARG A 169 11.89 -6.58 14.00
C ARG A 169 13.28 -6.00 13.78
N ARG A 170 13.44 -4.71 13.60
CA ARG A 170 14.75 -4.07 13.50
C ARG A 170 15.51 -4.18 14.82
N GLU A 171 16.82 -4.32 14.76
CA GLU A 171 17.68 -4.26 15.95
C GLU A 171 17.47 -2.96 16.74
N THR A 172 17.23 -1.87 16.04
CA THR A 172 16.85 -0.59 16.62
C THR A 172 15.44 -0.24 16.15
N PHE A 173 14.47 -0.32 17.05
CA PHE A 173 13.09 0.11 16.76
C PHE A 173 13.05 1.60 16.41
N ASP A 174 12.52 1.96 15.26
CA ASP A 174 12.54 3.31 14.69
C ASP A 174 11.18 3.87 14.28
N ALA A 175 10.08 3.12 14.40
CA ALA A 175 8.77 3.67 14.07
C ALA A 175 8.39 4.83 14.97
N ALA A 176 7.99 5.96 14.37
CA ALA A 176 7.38 7.08 15.06
C ALA A 176 5.91 6.80 15.38
N VAL A 177 5.24 6.02 14.52
CA VAL A 177 3.85 5.57 14.67
C VAL A 177 3.70 4.13 14.20
N LEU A 178 2.87 3.37 14.91
CA LEU A 178 2.40 2.04 14.52
C LEU A 178 0.88 2.04 14.42
N VAL A 179 0.36 1.42 13.38
CA VAL A 179 -1.08 1.24 13.15
C VAL A 179 -1.39 -0.25 13.07
N GLY A 180 -2.35 -0.72 13.89
CA GLY A 180 -2.90 -2.06 13.82
C GLY A 180 -4.29 -2.03 13.20
N GLY A 181 -4.51 -2.87 12.21
CA GLY A 181 -5.80 -3.06 11.56
C GLY A 181 -6.69 -4.06 12.30
N ASP A 182 -7.99 -3.87 12.17
CA ASP A 182 -9.01 -4.83 12.58
C ASP A 182 -9.09 -5.94 11.52
N PRO A 183 -8.95 -7.22 11.89
CA PRO A 183 -9.02 -8.32 10.94
C PRO A 183 -10.31 -8.37 10.11
N ASP A 184 -11.45 -7.99 10.69
CA ASP A 184 -12.75 -8.07 10.01
C ASP A 184 -12.96 -6.97 8.96
N GLY A 185 -12.15 -5.90 9.00
CA GLY A 185 -12.29 -4.75 8.10
C GLY A 185 -11.02 -4.37 7.36
N SER A 186 -9.95 -5.18 7.47
CA SER A 186 -8.66 -4.92 6.82
C SER A 186 -8.38 -5.96 5.75
N ARG A 187 -7.81 -5.54 4.62
CA ARG A 187 -7.50 -6.44 3.50
C ARG A 187 -6.49 -5.84 2.53
N LEU A 188 -5.74 -6.68 1.85
CA LEU A 188 -5.23 -6.36 0.52
C LEU A 188 -6.39 -6.53 -0.47
N PHE A 189 -6.54 -5.63 -1.42
CA PHE A 189 -7.62 -5.72 -2.40
C PHE A 189 -7.34 -6.83 -3.43
N ASP A 190 -8.38 -7.49 -3.92
CA ASP A 190 -8.27 -8.43 -5.04
C ASP A 190 -7.96 -7.71 -6.35
N ARG A 191 -8.35 -6.43 -6.45
CA ARG A 191 -8.16 -5.57 -7.62
C ARG A 191 -7.73 -4.18 -7.20
N ALA A 192 -6.79 -3.63 -7.94
CA ALA A 192 -6.27 -2.29 -7.75
C ALA A 192 -7.28 -1.25 -8.25
N VAL A 193 -7.61 -0.24 -7.43
CA VAL A 193 -8.55 0.84 -7.79
C VAL A 193 -7.76 2.06 -8.28
N PRO A 194 -7.97 2.56 -9.51
CA PRO A 194 -7.17 3.62 -10.08
C PRO A 194 -7.32 4.96 -9.34
N LEU A 195 -6.21 5.61 -9.05
CA LEU A 195 -6.09 7.01 -8.62
C LEU A 195 -5.54 7.88 -9.76
N SER A 196 -4.89 7.26 -10.75
CA SER A 196 -4.47 7.90 -11.98
C SER A 196 -5.61 7.91 -13.00
N THR A 197 -5.55 8.84 -13.97
CA THR A 197 -6.44 8.80 -15.13
C THR A 197 -6.00 7.71 -16.11
N ALA A 198 -6.91 7.22 -16.94
CA ALA A 198 -6.59 6.30 -18.03
C ALA A 198 -5.72 6.95 -19.13
N ALA A 199 -5.71 8.27 -19.23
CA ALA A 199 -4.92 9.01 -20.22
C ALA A 199 -3.43 9.02 -19.88
N ALA A 200 -3.07 9.16 -18.59
CA ALA A 200 -1.69 9.24 -18.15
C ALA A 200 -1.54 8.89 -16.66
N GLY A 201 -0.54 8.06 -16.34
CA GLY A 201 -0.28 7.65 -14.95
C GLY A 201 0.13 8.80 -14.02
N ALA A 202 0.66 9.89 -14.56
CA ALA A 202 1.02 11.09 -13.81
C ALA A 202 -0.19 11.98 -13.47
N ASP A 203 -1.32 11.80 -14.15
CA ASP A 203 -2.51 12.61 -13.96
C ASP A 203 -3.44 11.97 -12.92
N ALA A 204 -3.84 12.76 -11.95
CA ALA A 204 -4.74 12.32 -10.89
C ALA A 204 -6.20 12.35 -11.36
N ASN A 205 -6.97 11.32 -11.02
CA ASN A 205 -8.41 11.31 -11.23
C ASN A 205 -9.17 12.05 -10.10
N ARG A 206 -10.51 12.05 -10.15
CA ARG A 206 -11.35 12.76 -9.19
C ARG A 206 -11.21 12.28 -7.74
N LEU A 207 -10.81 11.03 -7.53
CA LEU A 207 -10.60 10.50 -6.16
C LEU A 207 -9.47 11.23 -5.44
N VAL A 208 -8.53 11.80 -6.20
CA VAL A 208 -7.45 12.62 -5.67
C VAL A 208 -7.78 14.10 -5.76
N THR A 209 -8.30 14.57 -6.92
CA THR A 209 -8.43 16.01 -7.20
C THR A 209 -9.64 16.66 -6.53
N GLU A 210 -10.71 15.89 -6.30
CA GLU A 210 -11.97 16.41 -5.77
C GLU A 210 -12.27 15.88 -4.37
N LEU A 211 -12.00 14.58 -4.12
CA LEU A 211 -12.36 13.96 -2.85
C LEU A 211 -11.26 14.08 -1.78
N SER A 212 -9.98 14.24 -2.18
CA SER A 212 -8.91 14.30 -1.19
C SER A 212 -8.45 15.73 -0.90
N ALA A 213 -8.02 15.93 0.34
CA ALA A 213 -7.16 17.05 0.73
C ALA A 213 -5.73 16.54 0.90
N ASP A 214 -4.76 17.20 0.29
CA ASP A 214 -3.34 16.85 0.39
C ASP A 214 -2.45 18.06 0.73
N SER A 215 -1.15 17.82 0.89
CA SER A 215 -0.17 18.89 1.21
C SER A 215 0.13 19.83 0.03
N GLY A 216 -0.26 19.47 -1.19
CA GLY A 216 0.01 20.22 -2.41
C GLY A 216 1.48 20.27 -2.85
N LYS A 217 2.42 19.59 -2.16
CA LYS A 217 3.86 19.65 -2.44
C LYS A 217 4.37 18.35 -3.05
N GLY A 218 5.23 18.48 -4.08
CA GLY A 218 5.84 17.35 -4.78
C GLY A 218 4.84 16.57 -5.67
N PRO A 219 5.29 15.46 -6.28
CA PRO A 219 4.41 14.61 -7.08
C PRO A 219 3.25 14.06 -6.24
N TRP A 220 2.01 14.20 -6.72
CA TRP A 220 0.83 13.82 -5.95
C TRP A 220 0.82 12.32 -5.56
N TRP A 221 1.35 11.45 -6.38
CA TRP A 221 1.45 10.01 -6.11
C TRP A 221 2.48 9.63 -5.02
N ARG A 222 3.00 10.61 -4.28
CA ARG A 222 3.84 10.43 -3.08
C ARG A 222 3.28 11.14 -1.86
N ARG A 223 2.12 11.81 -1.99
CA ARG A 223 1.53 12.61 -0.93
C ARG A 223 0.71 11.75 0.01
N VAL A 224 0.44 12.28 1.19
CA VAL A 224 -0.59 11.76 2.08
C VAL A 224 -1.91 12.38 1.64
N LEU A 225 -2.87 11.56 1.22
CA LEU A 225 -4.21 11.98 0.84
C LEU A 225 -5.12 11.83 2.05
N ARG A 226 -5.99 12.80 2.30
CA ARG A 226 -6.92 12.80 3.42
C ARG A 226 -8.33 12.90 2.88
N TYR A 227 -9.21 12.07 3.40
CA TYR A 227 -10.61 12.02 3.03
C TYR A 227 -11.45 12.29 4.27
N ASP A 228 -12.37 13.22 4.20
CA ASP A 228 -13.38 13.41 5.23
C ASP A 228 -14.40 12.26 5.24
N ALA A 229 -15.45 12.37 6.05
CA ALA A 229 -16.40 11.28 6.23
C ALA A 229 -17.21 10.99 4.97
N ASP A 230 -17.60 12.03 4.24
CA ASP A 230 -18.45 11.90 3.05
C ASP A 230 -17.63 11.34 1.88
N ALA A 231 -16.44 11.89 1.67
CA ALA A 231 -15.47 11.37 0.69
C ALA A 231 -15.05 9.92 1.00
N THR A 232 -14.92 9.56 2.29
CA THR A 232 -14.60 8.18 2.69
C THR A 232 -15.74 7.23 2.38
N ALA A 233 -17.00 7.64 2.55
CA ALA A 233 -18.15 6.83 2.20
C ALA A 233 -18.22 6.56 0.70
N GLU A 234 -18.06 7.61 -0.11
CA GLU A 234 -18.02 7.50 -1.58
C GLU A 234 -16.87 6.60 -2.06
N LEU A 235 -15.69 6.76 -1.47
CA LEU A 235 -14.51 5.95 -1.81
C LEU A 235 -14.74 4.46 -1.54
N ARG A 236 -15.44 4.10 -0.45
CA ARG A 236 -15.79 2.71 -0.14
C ARG A 236 -16.75 2.10 -1.15
N GLU A 237 -17.77 2.84 -1.59
CA GLU A 237 -18.67 2.38 -2.65
C GLU A 237 -17.91 2.04 -3.93
N LEU A 238 -16.91 2.87 -4.28
CA LEU A 238 -16.07 2.66 -5.46
C LEU A 238 -15.10 1.46 -5.29
N ILE A 239 -14.51 1.27 -4.12
CA ILE A 239 -13.62 0.14 -3.84
C ILE A 239 -14.37 -1.20 -4.00
N ASP A 240 -15.64 -1.24 -3.61
CA ASP A 240 -16.47 -2.44 -3.71
C ASP A 240 -17.12 -2.62 -5.09
N SER A 241 -16.99 -1.64 -6.00
CA SER A 241 -17.49 -1.70 -7.37
C SER A 241 -16.53 -2.43 -8.33
N ARG A 242 -16.96 -2.66 -9.58
CA ARG A 242 -16.15 -3.35 -10.60
C ARG A 242 -15.31 -2.37 -11.44
N PRO A 243 -14.19 -2.81 -12.06
CA PRO A 243 -13.30 -1.96 -12.84
C PRO A 243 -13.96 -1.03 -13.85
N GLY A 244 -15.00 -1.42 -14.55
CA GLY A 244 -15.70 -0.56 -15.52
C GLY A 244 -16.56 0.55 -14.91
N GLU A 245 -16.81 0.52 -13.60
CA GLU A 245 -17.68 1.46 -12.88
C GLU A 245 -16.91 2.62 -12.26
N TRP A 246 -15.56 2.53 -12.21
CA TRP A 246 -14.70 3.54 -11.56
C TRP A 246 -14.57 4.87 -12.33
N LEU A 247 -14.96 4.89 -13.59
CA LEU A 247 -14.78 6.03 -14.51
C LEU A 247 -16.09 6.75 -14.87
N GLY A 248 -17.17 6.44 -14.17
CA GLY A 248 -18.48 7.08 -14.35
C GLY A 248 -18.55 8.54 -13.88
#